data_3bac76390ad2d12c88375531e9bfb32d
#
_entry.id   3bac76390ad2d12c88375531e9bfb32d
#
_cell.length_a   1.000
_cell.length_b   1.000
_cell.length_c   1.000
_cell.angle_alpha   90.00
_cell.angle_beta   90.00
_cell.angle_gamma   90.00
#
_symmetry.space_group_name_H-M   'P 1'
#
loop_
_entity.id
_entity.type
_entity.pdbx_description
1 polymer ?
#
loop_
_entity_poly.entity_id
_entity_poly.type
_entity_poly.pdbx_seq_one_letter_code
_entity_poly.pdbx_strand_id
1 'polypeptide(L)'
;MRHLSVPSAQTQTWLDYCRSNGWLASEAGVLPLDGGRKGIPLLDNAPTTGDSVWQGMPEVIAQGRVKGPSHWTQRLDDKIFQQMKGDWPTAFEVQGDIQIVKIEPEIQQFEMNIAEAMLQQSPNIRLICADEGVQGDFRIRKLRVIQSRDGNESTLTRIRENGYSLWVDPAKVYFSIRLSTQRINTAMGAIKLSQRLNRGIVVCDPYAGVGPSMGALLAEQGLLAGYHVGDLNPDAVELLQMNVEYLSSKSDNSFTPATIRCSDAREWALDDELTESCDLLLVNLPHDSIGHLPELIPLLRKGDITLLRGWAITERDELDSQKQLIINAVENSSATIESITIEEIKGFSSSKCFACFEVWLTRPI
;
A
#
# COMPACT_ATOMS: atom_id res chain seq x y z
N MET A 1 -30.69 -23.44 14.89
CA MET A 1 -31.17 -23.05 13.55
C MET A 1 -30.52 -23.93 12.47
N ARG A 2 -31.09 -23.96 11.28
CA ARG A 2 -30.58 -24.70 10.13
C ARG A 2 -29.37 -23.96 9.53
N HIS A 3 -28.38 -24.73 9.11
CA HIS A 3 -27.19 -24.18 8.40
C HIS A 3 -26.89 -25.07 7.19
N LEU A 4 -26.64 -24.48 6.03
CA LEU A 4 -26.09 -25.20 4.88
C LEU A 4 -24.58 -25.37 5.10
N SER A 5 -24.11 -26.60 5.15
CA SER A 5 -22.69 -26.89 5.32
C SER A 5 -22.01 -26.89 3.95
N VAL A 6 -21.07 -25.98 3.76
CA VAL A 6 -20.34 -25.78 2.49
C VAL A 6 -18.81 -25.81 2.69
N PRO A 7 -18.02 -26.18 1.67
CA PRO A 7 -16.56 -26.02 1.73
C PRO A 7 -16.17 -24.55 1.97
N SER A 8 -15.14 -24.31 2.79
CA SER A 8 -14.71 -22.92 3.12
C SER A 8 -14.42 -22.09 1.88
N ALA A 9 -13.84 -22.67 0.83
CA ALA A 9 -13.54 -21.99 -0.44
C ALA A 9 -14.80 -21.53 -1.21
N GLN A 10 -15.94 -22.15 -0.97
CA GLN A 10 -17.22 -21.85 -1.65
C GLN A 10 -18.16 -20.99 -0.79
N THR A 11 -17.74 -20.58 0.40
CA THR A 11 -18.61 -19.87 1.36
C THR A 11 -19.24 -18.63 0.75
N GLN A 12 -18.47 -17.81 0.04
CA GLN A 12 -19.01 -16.57 -0.52
C GLN A 12 -20.05 -16.84 -1.62
N THR A 13 -19.80 -17.78 -2.50
CA THR A 13 -20.71 -18.18 -3.57
C THR A 13 -22.08 -18.60 -3.01
N TRP A 14 -22.07 -19.44 -1.98
CA TRP A 14 -23.29 -19.91 -1.34
C TRP A 14 -23.99 -18.85 -0.50
N LEU A 15 -23.25 -17.93 0.14
CA LEU A 15 -23.82 -16.77 0.82
C LEU A 15 -24.60 -15.88 -0.17
N ASP A 16 -24.01 -15.59 -1.32
CA ASP A 16 -24.62 -14.75 -2.33
C ASP A 16 -25.85 -15.46 -2.95
N TYR A 17 -25.76 -16.75 -3.19
CA TYR A 17 -26.88 -17.56 -3.66
C TYR A 17 -28.03 -17.57 -2.66
N CYS A 18 -27.79 -17.84 -1.38
CA CYS A 18 -28.83 -17.83 -0.35
C CYS A 18 -29.43 -16.42 -0.16
N ARG A 19 -28.62 -15.38 -0.27
CA ARG A 19 -29.06 -13.98 -0.17
C ARG A 19 -30.01 -13.62 -1.33
N SER A 20 -29.60 -13.94 -2.56
CA SER A 20 -30.40 -13.65 -3.77
C SER A 20 -31.74 -14.35 -3.79
N ASN A 21 -31.85 -15.52 -3.14
CA ASN A 21 -33.09 -16.27 -3.04
C ASN A 21 -33.92 -15.97 -1.77
N GLY A 22 -33.45 -15.05 -0.90
CA GLY A 22 -34.15 -14.71 0.33
C GLY A 22 -34.14 -15.82 1.39
N TRP A 23 -33.14 -16.70 1.36
CA TRP A 23 -33.01 -17.85 2.29
C TRP A 23 -31.98 -17.64 3.39
N LEU A 24 -31.16 -16.57 3.32
CA LEU A 24 -30.10 -16.26 4.28
C LEU A 24 -30.67 -15.63 5.55
N ALA A 25 -30.42 -16.23 6.70
CA ALA A 25 -30.68 -15.60 8.00
C ALA A 25 -29.62 -14.54 8.31
N SER A 26 -29.83 -13.32 7.83
CA SER A 26 -28.85 -12.23 7.85
C SER A 26 -28.42 -11.80 9.26
N GLU A 27 -29.23 -12.06 10.27
CA GLU A 27 -28.97 -11.78 11.70
C GLU A 27 -27.99 -12.78 12.34
N ALA A 28 -27.80 -13.93 11.68
CA ALA A 28 -26.87 -14.94 12.16
C ALA A 28 -25.56 -14.93 11.37
N GLY A 29 -24.48 -15.22 12.07
CA GLY A 29 -23.14 -15.33 11.46
C GLY A 29 -22.87 -16.73 10.89
N VAL A 30 -21.97 -16.81 9.91
CA VAL A 30 -21.45 -18.06 9.39
C VAL A 30 -20.75 -18.85 10.51
N LEU A 31 -21.09 -20.12 10.64
CA LEU A 31 -20.57 -21.00 11.68
C LEU A 31 -19.33 -21.76 11.16
N PRO A 32 -18.19 -21.77 11.86
CA PRO A 32 -17.11 -22.71 11.55
C PRO A 32 -17.56 -24.13 11.85
N LEU A 33 -17.30 -25.06 10.92
CA LEU A 33 -17.58 -26.49 11.05
C LEU A 33 -16.29 -27.28 10.86
N ASP A 34 -16.25 -28.50 11.35
CA ASP A 34 -15.10 -29.39 11.18
C ASP A 34 -14.83 -29.73 9.69
N GLY A 35 -13.63 -30.21 9.41
CA GLY A 35 -13.25 -30.66 8.07
C GLY A 35 -13.15 -29.53 7.03
N GLY A 36 -12.80 -28.31 7.45
CA GLY A 36 -12.64 -27.18 6.52
C GLY A 36 -13.95 -26.67 5.92
N ARG A 37 -15.05 -26.87 6.61
CA ARG A 37 -16.39 -26.46 6.18
C ARG A 37 -16.91 -25.25 6.96
N LYS A 38 -17.92 -24.59 6.40
CA LYS A 38 -18.65 -23.47 7.01
C LYS A 38 -20.16 -23.73 6.95
N GLY A 39 -20.86 -23.34 8.00
CA GLY A 39 -22.32 -23.39 8.06
C GLY A 39 -22.94 -22.03 7.73
N ILE A 40 -23.66 -21.95 6.63
CA ILE A 40 -24.41 -20.75 6.23
C ILE A 40 -25.76 -20.78 6.90
N PRO A 41 -26.15 -19.78 7.71
CA PRO A 41 -27.43 -19.80 8.43
C PRO A 41 -28.59 -19.61 7.48
N LEU A 42 -29.60 -20.47 7.62
CA LEU A 42 -30.80 -20.50 6.76
C LEU A 42 -32.02 -20.01 7.52
N LEU A 43 -32.89 -19.31 6.80
CA LEU A 43 -34.24 -18.99 7.23
C LEU A 43 -35.15 -20.25 7.11
N ASP A 44 -36.28 -20.25 7.79
CA ASP A 44 -37.24 -21.38 7.78
C ASP A 44 -37.86 -21.60 6.40
N ASN A 45 -37.97 -20.54 5.57
CA ASN A 45 -38.47 -20.63 4.19
C ASN A 45 -37.44 -21.17 3.18
N ALA A 46 -36.20 -21.44 3.59
CA ALA A 46 -35.22 -22.06 2.72
C ALA A 46 -35.61 -23.53 2.38
N PRO A 47 -35.29 -24.04 1.19
CA PRO A 47 -35.55 -25.43 0.81
C PRO A 47 -35.07 -26.43 1.87
N THR A 48 -35.73 -27.57 1.94
CA THR A 48 -35.38 -28.61 2.93
C THR A 48 -34.17 -29.42 2.53
N THR A 49 -33.60 -30.13 3.49
CA THR A 49 -32.48 -31.04 3.29
C THR A 49 -32.74 -32.01 2.13
N GLY A 50 -31.76 -32.13 1.24
CA GLY A 50 -31.84 -33.03 0.07
C GLY A 50 -32.49 -32.42 -1.16
N ASP A 51 -32.98 -31.19 -1.09
CA ASP A 51 -33.43 -30.48 -2.29
C ASP A 51 -32.24 -30.31 -3.29
N SER A 52 -32.57 -30.48 -4.58
CA SER A 52 -31.58 -30.42 -5.66
C SER A 52 -30.83 -29.07 -5.76
N VAL A 53 -31.45 -27.98 -5.29
CA VAL A 53 -30.86 -26.64 -5.25
C VAL A 53 -29.57 -26.59 -4.40
N TRP A 54 -29.45 -27.48 -3.41
CA TRP A 54 -28.28 -27.55 -2.54
C TRP A 54 -27.09 -28.30 -3.18
N GLN A 55 -27.25 -28.89 -4.36
CA GLN A 55 -26.17 -29.59 -5.08
C GLN A 55 -25.46 -30.64 -4.20
N GLY A 56 -26.19 -31.33 -3.34
CA GLY A 56 -25.66 -32.33 -2.41
C GLY A 56 -24.96 -31.76 -1.17
N MET A 57 -25.02 -30.45 -0.94
CA MET A 57 -24.53 -29.85 0.31
C MET A 57 -25.45 -30.26 1.48
N PRO A 58 -24.89 -30.83 2.57
CA PRO A 58 -25.68 -31.24 3.72
C PRO A 58 -26.09 -30.05 4.58
N GLU A 59 -27.22 -30.19 5.25
CA GLU A 59 -27.61 -29.29 6.32
C GLU A 59 -27.11 -29.78 7.68
N VAL A 60 -26.87 -28.84 8.56
CA VAL A 60 -26.48 -29.05 9.97
C VAL A 60 -27.37 -28.20 10.86
N ILE A 61 -27.94 -28.81 11.89
CA ILE A 61 -28.65 -28.08 12.95
C ILE A 61 -27.65 -27.74 14.05
N ALA A 62 -27.42 -26.47 14.27
CA ALA A 62 -26.52 -25.99 15.31
C ALA A 62 -27.05 -24.71 15.96
N GLN A 63 -26.50 -24.36 17.11
CA GLN A 63 -26.80 -23.06 17.73
C GLN A 63 -26.29 -21.96 16.81
N GLY A 64 -27.18 -21.03 16.43
CA GLY A 64 -26.82 -19.90 15.59
C GLY A 64 -25.75 -19.04 16.26
N ARG A 65 -24.75 -18.65 15.50
CA ARG A 65 -23.78 -17.65 15.95
C ARG A 65 -24.43 -16.27 15.83
N VAL A 66 -24.57 -15.56 16.94
CA VAL A 66 -25.01 -14.16 16.89
C VAL A 66 -23.99 -13.38 16.07
N LYS A 67 -24.48 -12.67 15.05
CA LYS A 67 -23.63 -11.78 14.26
C LYS A 67 -23.21 -10.60 15.15
N GLY A 68 -21.93 -10.50 15.39
CA GLY A 68 -21.40 -9.36 16.13
C GLY A 68 -21.57 -8.04 15.36
N PRO A 69 -21.36 -6.90 15.99
CA PRO A 69 -21.41 -5.59 15.36
C PRO A 69 -20.56 -5.57 14.07
N SER A 70 -21.13 -5.07 12.99
CA SER A 70 -20.44 -4.96 11.69
C SER A 70 -19.63 -3.66 11.56
N HIS A 71 -19.98 -2.67 12.37
CA HIS A 71 -19.32 -1.37 12.38
C HIS A 71 -19.08 -0.92 13.85
N TRP A 72 -17.99 -0.19 14.08
CA TRP A 72 -17.61 0.25 15.41
C TRP A 72 -18.67 1.15 16.07
N THR A 73 -19.45 1.92 15.32
CA THR A 73 -20.53 2.75 15.83
C THR A 73 -21.62 1.95 16.57
N GLN A 74 -21.80 0.68 16.22
CA GLN A 74 -22.74 -0.22 16.91
C GLN A 74 -22.24 -0.69 18.29
N ARG A 75 -21.04 -0.26 18.68
CA ARG A 75 -20.45 -0.49 20.01
C ARG A 75 -20.50 0.75 20.92
N LEU A 76 -20.93 1.88 20.37
CA LEU A 76 -21.20 3.06 21.17
C LEU A 76 -22.43 2.85 22.04
N ASP A 77 -22.43 3.47 23.23
CA ASP A 77 -23.63 3.58 24.04
C ASP A 77 -24.74 4.28 23.25
N ASP A 78 -25.98 3.80 23.38
CA ASP A 78 -27.14 4.32 22.62
C ASP A 78 -27.34 5.82 22.84
N LYS A 79 -27.11 6.32 24.06
CA LYS A 79 -27.26 7.75 24.38
C LYS A 79 -26.20 8.58 23.65
N ILE A 80 -24.95 8.08 23.57
CA ILE A 80 -23.86 8.74 22.84
C ILE A 80 -24.17 8.70 21.36
N PHE A 81 -24.55 7.53 20.84
CA PHE A 81 -24.85 7.36 19.43
C PHE A 81 -25.92 8.33 18.92
N GLN A 82 -26.98 8.52 19.69
CA GLN A 82 -28.10 9.40 19.35
C GLN A 82 -27.76 10.90 19.38
N GLN A 83 -26.71 11.32 20.11
CA GLN A 83 -26.34 12.72 20.20
C GLN A 83 -25.87 13.31 18.87
N MET A 84 -25.24 12.51 18.01
CA MET A 84 -24.71 12.93 16.70
C MET A 84 -25.59 12.52 15.52
N LYS A 85 -26.75 11.89 15.74
CA LYS A 85 -27.74 11.50 14.72
C LYS A 85 -27.14 10.81 13.47
N GLY A 86 -26.00 10.09 13.63
CA GLY A 86 -25.35 9.37 12.53
C GLY A 86 -24.18 10.09 11.87
N ASP A 87 -23.82 11.30 12.26
CA ASP A 87 -22.64 12.02 11.72
C ASP A 87 -21.31 11.56 12.35
N TRP A 88 -21.18 10.26 12.49
CA TRP A 88 -19.96 9.62 12.98
C TRP A 88 -18.94 9.42 11.85
N PRO A 89 -17.61 9.47 12.12
CA PRO A 89 -16.60 9.21 11.11
C PRO A 89 -16.77 7.83 10.51
N THR A 90 -16.99 7.77 9.20
CA THR A 90 -17.12 6.49 8.47
C THR A 90 -15.81 6.03 7.83
N ALA A 91 -14.89 6.97 7.62
CA ALA A 91 -13.60 6.71 7.01
C ALA A 91 -12.48 6.68 8.07
N PHE A 92 -11.63 5.69 7.98
CA PHE A 92 -10.39 5.57 8.73
C PHE A 92 -9.35 4.84 7.88
N GLU A 93 -8.09 5.00 8.23
CA GLU A 93 -6.98 4.28 7.61
C GLU A 93 -6.38 3.31 8.63
N VAL A 94 -5.97 2.13 8.17
CA VAL A 94 -5.25 1.16 8.99
C VAL A 94 -3.84 1.00 8.44
N GLN A 95 -2.85 1.24 9.28
CA GLN A 95 -1.44 0.98 8.98
C GLN A 95 -0.89 0.02 10.05
N GLY A 96 -0.64 -1.23 9.65
CA GLY A 96 -0.23 -2.29 10.57
C GLY A 96 -1.27 -2.52 11.68
N ASP A 97 -0.90 -2.24 12.93
CA ASP A 97 -1.75 -2.33 14.11
C ASP A 97 -2.27 -0.97 14.61
N ILE A 98 -2.16 0.07 13.77
CA ILE A 98 -2.60 1.43 14.06
C ILE A 98 -3.81 1.78 13.20
N GLN A 99 -4.84 2.33 13.81
CA GLN A 99 -6.01 2.88 13.13
C GLN A 99 -6.02 4.40 13.27
N ILE A 100 -6.08 5.09 12.13
CA ILE A 100 -5.99 6.54 12.03
C ILE A 100 -7.34 7.07 11.57
N VAL A 101 -7.94 7.95 12.36
CA VAL A 101 -9.28 8.49 12.14
C VAL A 101 -9.26 10.01 12.22
N LYS A 102 -10.01 10.68 11.35
CA LYS A 102 -10.21 12.13 11.47
C LYS A 102 -11.29 12.39 12.50
N ILE A 103 -10.97 13.20 13.52
CA ILE A 103 -11.89 13.65 14.57
C ILE A 103 -12.23 15.10 14.29
N GLU A 104 -13.45 15.33 13.80
CA GLU A 104 -13.94 16.70 13.58
C GLU A 104 -14.22 17.38 14.94
N PRO A 105 -14.13 18.73 15.02
CA PRO A 105 -14.29 19.47 16.28
C PRO A 105 -15.60 19.15 17.02
N GLU A 106 -16.68 18.92 16.27
CA GLU A 106 -18.03 18.68 16.81
C GLU A 106 -18.12 17.37 17.59
N ILE A 107 -17.27 16.38 17.24
CA ILE A 107 -17.24 15.06 17.89
C ILE A 107 -16.07 14.87 18.84
N GLN A 108 -15.20 15.85 19.00
CA GLN A 108 -13.98 15.74 19.82
C GLN A 108 -14.28 15.35 21.28
N GLN A 109 -15.40 15.80 21.83
CA GLN A 109 -15.82 15.43 23.19
C GLN A 109 -16.08 13.91 23.36
N PHE A 110 -16.27 13.18 22.27
CA PHE A 110 -16.53 11.73 22.25
C PHE A 110 -15.31 10.91 21.81
N GLU A 111 -14.15 11.52 21.59
CA GLU A 111 -13.00 10.84 21.00
C GLU A 111 -12.57 9.58 21.75
N MET A 112 -12.65 9.58 23.10
CA MET A 112 -12.35 8.40 23.90
C MET A 112 -13.37 7.28 23.68
N ASN A 113 -14.66 7.61 23.54
CA ASN A 113 -15.72 6.64 23.25
C ASN A 113 -15.56 6.05 21.85
N ILE A 114 -15.18 6.88 20.85
CA ILE A 114 -14.88 6.47 19.50
C ILE A 114 -13.70 5.48 19.51
N ALA A 115 -12.60 5.86 20.16
CA ALA A 115 -11.40 5.04 20.22
C ALA A 115 -11.65 3.69 20.92
N GLU A 116 -12.38 3.67 22.01
CA GLU A 116 -12.75 2.44 22.71
C GLU A 116 -13.61 1.53 21.82
N ALA A 117 -14.64 2.07 21.17
CA ALA A 117 -15.51 1.33 20.25
C ALA A 117 -14.73 0.78 19.06
N MET A 118 -13.78 1.55 18.50
CA MET A 118 -12.89 1.11 17.40
C MET A 118 -11.96 -0.02 17.85
N LEU A 119 -11.34 0.09 19.03
CA LEU A 119 -10.50 -0.97 19.60
C LEU A 119 -11.32 -2.25 19.85
N GLN A 120 -12.53 -2.14 20.37
CA GLN A 120 -13.41 -3.30 20.57
C GLN A 120 -13.82 -3.96 19.25
N GLN A 121 -14.03 -3.16 18.19
CA GLN A 121 -14.39 -3.67 16.86
C GLN A 121 -13.24 -4.39 16.17
N SER A 122 -12.01 -3.91 16.38
CA SER A 122 -10.82 -4.35 15.66
C SER A 122 -9.77 -4.94 16.63
N PRO A 123 -9.87 -6.25 16.98
CA PRO A 123 -8.97 -6.87 17.98
C PRO A 123 -7.48 -6.81 17.63
N ASN A 124 -7.15 -6.72 16.32
CA ASN A 124 -5.77 -6.63 15.84
C ASN A 124 -5.19 -5.20 15.89
N ILE A 125 -6.00 -4.21 16.24
CA ILE A 125 -5.55 -2.83 16.38
C ILE A 125 -5.08 -2.60 17.82
N ARG A 126 -3.87 -2.08 17.94
CA ARG A 126 -3.24 -1.70 19.20
C ARG A 126 -3.49 -0.24 19.55
N LEU A 127 -3.44 0.63 18.53
CA LEU A 127 -3.40 2.09 18.73
C LEU A 127 -4.45 2.80 17.87
N ILE A 128 -5.17 3.74 18.47
CA ILE A 128 -6.06 4.67 17.76
C ILE A 128 -5.43 6.06 17.79
N CYS A 129 -5.27 6.66 16.62
CA CYS A 129 -4.75 8.02 16.46
C CYS A 129 -5.75 8.93 15.76
N ALA A 130 -5.84 10.18 16.21
CA ALA A 130 -6.48 11.25 15.46
C ALA A 130 -5.52 11.76 14.36
N ASP A 131 -6.05 11.94 13.15
CA ASP A 131 -5.36 12.62 12.05
C ASP A 131 -5.61 14.12 12.15
N GLU A 132 -4.60 14.88 12.53
CA GLU A 132 -4.66 16.35 12.63
C GLU A 132 -4.11 17.04 11.36
N GLY A 133 -4.00 16.29 10.26
CA GLY A 133 -3.55 16.80 8.96
C GLY A 133 -2.08 16.49 8.66
N VAL A 134 -1.59 17.10 7.58
CA VAL A 134 -0.22 16.93 7.07
C VAL A 134 0.58 18.19 7.33
N GLN A 135 1.84 18.05 7.73
CA GLN A 135 2.72 19.16 8.05
C GLN A 135 4.12 19.01 7.45
N GLY A 136 4.78 20.17 7.25
CA GLY A 136 6.18 20.27 6.81
C GLY A 136 6.42 19.81 5.37
N ASP A 137 7.65 19.96 4.95
CA ASP A 137 8.11 19.67 3.57
C ASP A 137 8.08 18.16 3.27
N PHE A 138 8.27 17.32 4.29
CA PHE A 138 8.18 15.86 4.17
C PHE A 138 6.75 15.32 4.16
N ARG A 139 5.72 16.21 4.26
CA ARG A 139 4.30 15.84 4.25
C ARG A 139 3.95 14.77 5.29
N ILE A 140 4.52 14.89 6.48
CA ILE A 140 4.30 13.98 7.59
C ILE A 140 2.94 14.24 8.19
N ARG A 141 2.22 13.18 8.57
CA ARG A 141 0.96 13.30 9.29
C ARG A 141 1.21 13.75 10.73
N LYS A 142 0.48 14.75 11.17
CA LYS A 142 0.40 15.06 12.57
C LYS A 142 -0.61 14.12 13.21
N LEU A 143 -0.11 13.11 13.92
CA LEU A 143 -0.93 12.13 14.61
C LEU A 143 -0.95 12.44 16.11
N ARG A 144 -2.15 12.43 16.67
CA ARG A 144 -2.34 12.50 18.13
C ARG A 144 -2.91 11.18 18.61
N VAL A 145 -2.20 10.54 19.53
CA VAL A 145 -2.66 9.30 20.16
C VAL A 145 -3.91 9.59 20.98
N ILE A 146 -4.98 8.83 20.74
CA ILE A 146 -6.22 8.89 21.51
C ILE A 146 -6.20 7.79 22.57
N GLN A 147 -5.95 6.54 22.14
CA GLN A 147 -5.99 5.40 23.06
C GLN A 147 -5.10 4.25 22.57
N SER A 148 -4.42 3.62 23.50
CA SER A 148 -3.66 2.38 23.31
C SER A 148 -4.30 1.24 24.06
N ARG A 149 -4.31 0.04 23.46
CA ARG A 149 -4.84 -1.20 24.06
C ARG A 149 -3.94 -1.76 25.16
N ASP A 150 -2.64 -1.63 24.99
CA ASP A 150 -1.60 -2.23 25.84
C ASP A 150 -0.73 -1.19 26.57
N GLY A 151 -1.07 0.10 26.43
CA GLY A 151 -0.31 1.21 26.98
C GLY A 151 0.90 1.63 26.13
N ASN A 152 1.21 0.93 25.04
CA ASN A 152 2.26 1.35 24.11
C ASN A 152 1.70 2.38 23.12
N GLU A 153 2.20 3.62 23.22
CA GLU A 153 1.78 4.76 22.39
C GLU A 153 2.68 4.99 21.17
N SER A 154 3.69 4.13 20.97
CA SER A 154 4.56 4.25 19.79
C SER A 154 3.77 4.10 18.50
N THR A 155 4.01 4.99 17.54
CA THR A 155 3.44 4.95 16.20
C THR A 155 4.25 4.06 15.24
N LEU A 156 5.38 3.50 15.69
CA LEU A 156 6.11 2.51 14.92
C LEU A 156 5.29 1.22 14.81
N THR A 157 5.08 0.78 13.57
CA THR A 157 4.29 -0.42 13.26
C THR A 157 4.91 -1.22 12.12
N ARG A 158 4.39 -2.41 11.90
CA ARG A 158 4.82 -3.28 10.81
C ARG A 158 3.68 -3.53 9.84
N ILE A 159 3.90 -3.13 8.59
CA ILE A 159 2.94 -3.35 7.50
C ILE A 159 3.34 -4.59 6.71
N ARG A 160 2.34 -5.41 6.38
CA ARG A 160 2.52 -6.55 5.47
C ARG A 160 1.93 -6.20 4.11
N GLU A 161 2.73 -6.30 3.07
CA GLU A 161 2.35 -6.01 1.69
C GLU A 161 2.96 -7.06 0.75
N ASN A 162 2.19 -7.60 -0.20
CA ASN A 162 2.66 -8.50 -1.27
C ASN A 162 3.61 -9.63 -0.82
N GLY A 163 3.42 -10.15 0.40
CA GLY A 163 4.26 -11.23 0.95
C GLY A 163 5.50 -10.78 1.73
N TYR A 164 5.89 -9.52 1.66
CA TYR A 164 6.95 -8.94 2.50
C TYR A 164 6.40 -8.05 3.62
N SER A 165 7.25 -7.64 4.53
CA SER A 165 6.87 -6.76 5.63
C SER A 165 7.86 -5.61 5.77
N LEU A 166 7.34 -4.44 6.16
CA LEU A 166 8.09 -3.20 6.34
C LEU A 166 7.76 -2.56 7.68
N TRP A 167 8.77 -2.01 8.32
CA TRP A 167 8.60 -1.10 9.44
C TRP A 167 8.24 0.29 8.92
N VAL A 168 7.22 0.90 9.51
CA VAL A 168 6.73 2.24 9.16
C VAL A 168 6.35 2.96 10.44
N ASP A 169 6.64 4.24 10.52
CA ASP A 169 6.15 5.14 11.55
C ASP A 169 5.32 6.26 10.91
N PRO A 170 3.99 6.16 10.87
CA PRO A 170 3.15 7.14 10.18
C PRO A 170 3.18 8.55 10.78
N ALA A 171 3.72 8.73 12.00
CA ALA A 171 3.95 10.05 12.60
C ALA A 171 5.29 10.69 12.19
N LYS A 172 6.17 9.94 11.52
CA LYS A 172 7.52 10.39 11.14
C LYS A 172 7.79 10.35 9.65
N VAL A 173 7.08 9.49 8.90
CA VAL A 173 7.33 9.26 7.49
C VAL A 173 6.05 9.20 6.67
N TYR A 174 6.14 9.58 5.41
CA TYR A 174 5.06 9.34 4.46
C TYR A 174 5.07 7.88 4.01
N PHE A 175 3.93 7.23 4.11
CA PHE A 175 3.69 5.91 3.52
C PHE A 175 2.26 5.81 2.98
N SER A 176 2.06 5.16 1.82
CA SER A 176 0.73 4.94 1.24
C SER A 176 0.55 3.49 0.81
N ILE A 177 -0.37 2.79 1.46
CA ILE A 177 -0.78 1.42 1.10
C ILE A 177 -1.38 1.37 -0.31
N ARG A 178 -2.01 2.47 -0.76
CA ARG A 178 -2.70 2.57 -2.05
C ARG A 178 -1.77 2.49 -3.27
N LEU A 179 -0.44 2.54 -3.05
CA LEU A 179 0.57 2.42 -4.10
C LEU A 179 1.13 0.99 -4.25
N SER A 180 0.56 0.02 -3.56
CA SER A 180 1.00 -1.38 -3.60
C SER A 180 1.07 -1.95 -5.02
N THR A 181 0.06 -1.73 -5.85
CA THR A 181 0.07 -2.16 -7.26
C THR A 181 1.20 -1.51 -8.06
N GLN A 182 1.53 -0.24 -7.78
CA GLN A 182 2.63 0.45 -8.47
C GLN A 182 4.00 -0.18 -8.15
N ARG A 183 4.19 -0.69 -6.94
CA ARG A 183 5.42 -1.40 -6.53
C ARG A 183 5.55 -2.75 -7.25
N ILE A 184 4.45 -3.47 -7.42
CA ILE A 184 4.42 -4.70 -8.25
C ILE A 184 4.79 -4.35 -9.70
N ASN A 185 4.18 -3.31 -10.27
CA ASN A 185 4.48 -2.87 -11.64
C ASN A 185 5.96 -2.45 -11.80
N THR A 186 6.54 -1.83 -10.77
CA THR A 186 7.98 -1.50 -10.74
C THR A 186 8.82 -2.79 -10.80
N ALA A 187 8.49 -3.80 -9.99
CA ALA A 187 9.20 -5.08 -10.04
C ALA A 187 9.05 -5.77 -11.40
N MET A 188 7.86 -5.72 -12.02
CA MET A 188 7.66 -6.25 -13.38
C MET A 188 8.51 -5.54 -14.44
N GLY A 189 8.63 -4.21 -14.37
CA GLY A 189 9.53 -3.42 -15.22
C GLY A 189 11.00 -3.80 -15.02
N ALA A 190 11.41 -3.93 -13.76
CA ALA A 190 12.75 -4.37 -13.37
C ALA A 190 13.10 -5.78 -13.87
N ILE A 191 12.15 -6.73 -13.79
CA ILE A 191 12.32 -8.09 -14.33
C ILE A 191 12.53 -8.05 -15.85
N LYS A 192 11.72 -7.27 -16.59
CA LYS A 192 11.90 -7.09 -18.03
C LYS A 192 13.27 -6.52 -18.38
N LEU A 193 13.74 -5.52 -17.59
CA LEU A 193 15.05 -4.92 -17.78
C LEU A 193 16.17 -5.95 -17.54
N SER A 194 16.12 -6.69 -16.44
CA SER A 194 17.07 -7.75 -16.09
C SER A 194 17.14 -8.83 -17.18
N GLN A 195 16.00 -9.24 -17.73
CA GLN A 195 15.91 -10.20 -18.84
C GLN A 195 16.56 -9.64 -20.11
N ARG A 196 16.34 -8.38 -20.46
CA ARG A 196 16.96 -7.73 -21.62
C ARG A 196 18.48 -7.62 -21.47
N LEU A 197 18.95 -7.33 -20.26
CA LEU A 197 20.37 -7.21 -19.96
C LEU A 197 21.04 -8.58 -19.72
N ASN A 198 20.25 -9.63 -19.52
CA ASN A 198 20.72 -10.97 -19.17
C ASN A 198 21.63 -10.99 -17.91
N ARG A 199 21.31 -10.14 -16.93
CA ARG A 199 22.03 -10.03 -15.66
C ARG A 199 21.15 -9.38 -14.59
N GLY A 200 21.57 -9.52 -13.32
CA GLY A 200 21.01 -8.71 -12.24
C GLY A 200 21.24 -7.21 -12.49
N ILE A 201 20.34 -6.39 -12.02
CA ILE A 201 20.34 -4.93 -12.21
C ILE A 201 20.75 -4.18 -10.95
N VAL A 202 21.26 -2.96 -11.14
CA VAL A 202 21.47 -1.97 -10.06
C VAL A 202 20.31 -0.99 -10.11
N VAL A 203 19.60 -0.84 -8.98
CA VAL A 203 18.52 0.15 -8.82
C VAL A 203 19.02 1.39 -8.09
N CYS A 204 18.57 2.55 -8.54
CA CYS A 204 18.72 3.82 -7.85
C CYS A 204 17.33 4.36 -7.48
N ASP A 205 17.07 4.55 -6.17
CA ASP A 205 15.83 5.14 -5.65
C ASP A 205 16.17 6.23 -4.62
N PRO A 206 16.43 7.48 -5.08
CA PRO A 206 16.81 8.58 -4.18
C PRO A 206 15.61 9.20 -3.43
N TYR A 207 14.41 8.66 -3.63
CA TYR A 207 13.15 9.03 -2.95
C TYR A 207 12.50 7.80 -2.31
N ALA A 208 13.32 6.92 -1.75
CA ALA A 208 12.90 5.59 -1.34
C ALA A 208 11.92 5.60 -0.15
N GLY A 209 11.85 6.69 0.61
CA GLY A 209 11.09 6.71 1.86
C GLY A 209 11.58 5.60 2.80
N VAL A 210 10.66 4.77 3.28
CA VAL A 210 10.99 3.58 4.10
C VAL A 210 11.35 2.33 3.27
N GLY A 211 11.51 2.46 1.96
CA GLY A 211 11.92 1.37 1.05
C GLY A 211 10.80 0.45 0.57
N PRO A 212 9.55 0.90 0.35
CA PRO A 212 8.51 -0.02 -0.08
C PRO A 212 8.72 -0.58 -1.49
N SER A 213 9.36 0.17 -2.40
CA SER A 213 9.77 -0.32 -3.72
C SER A 213 10.85 -1.40 -3.59
N MET A 214 11.80 -1.21 -2.66
CA MET A 214 12.83 -2.21 -2.36
C MET A 214 12.23 -3.51 -1.85
N GLY A 215 11.12 -3.45 -1.09
CA GLY A 215 10.39 -4.63 -0.66
C GLY A 215 9.92 -5.51 -1.83
N ALA A 216 9.38 -4.90 -2.87
CA ALA A 216 8.94 -5.60 -4.08
C ALA A 216 10.12 -6.12 -4.92
N LEU A 217 11.20 -5.35 -5.04
CA LEU A 217 12.39 -5.70 -5.83
C LEU A 217 13.23 -6.80 -5.18
N LEU A 218 13.43 -6.74 -3.86
CA LEU A 218 14.20 -7.74 -3.10
C LEU A 218 13.45 -9.07 -2.93
N ALA A 219 12.12 -9.07 -3.08
CA ALA A 219 11.32 -10.29 -3.08
C ALA A 219 11.59 -11.17 -4.32
N GLU A 220 12.09 -10.60 -5.41
CA GLU A 220 12.40 -11.29 -6.66
C GLU A 220 13.86 -11.80 -6.63
N GLN A 221 14.03 -13.12 -6.53
CA GLN A 221 15.36 -13.72 -6.42
C GLN A 221 16.22 -13.48 -7.65
N GLY A 222 17.46 -13.04 -7.46
CA GLY A 222 18.42 -12.80 -8.53
C GLY A 222 18.15 -11.55 -9.37
N LEU A 223 17.10 -10.78 -9.06
CA LEU A 223 16.77 -9.57 -9.81
C LEU A 223 17.78 -8.47 -9.59
N LEU A 224 18.15 -8.19 -8.34
CA LEU A 224 19.09 -7.12 -8.01
C LEU A 224 20.53 -7.65 -7.90
N ALA A 225 21.46 -6.97 -8.56
CA ALA A 225 22.90 -7.05 -8.31
C ALA A 225 23.33 -6.07 -7.23
N GLY A 226 22.70 -4.90 -7.16
CA GLY A 226 22.99 -3.86 -6.20
C GLY A 226 21.93 -2.78 -6.13
N TYR A 227 22.14 -1.81 -5.24
CA TYR A 227 21.25 -0.67 -5.08
C TYR A 227 21.95 0.56 -4.51
N HIS A 228 21.43 1.72 -4.91
CA HIS A 228 21.66 3.03 -4.30
C HIS A 228 20.30 3.58 -3.88
N VAL A 229 20.01 3.67 -2.59
CA VAL A 229 18.71 4.11 -2.09
C VAL A 229 18.87 5.19 -1.03
N GLY A 230 17.90 6.08 -0.92
CA GLY A 230 17.94 7.13 0.09
C GLY A 230 16.69 7.97 0.14
N ASP A 231 16.69 8.91 1.04
CA ASP A 231 15.64 9.90 1.21
C ASP A 231 16.24 11.17 1.86
N LEU A 232 15.55 12.29 1.73
CA LEU A 232 15.94 13.53 2.41
C LEU A 232 15.52 13.53 3.88
N ASN A 233 14.49 12.77 4.25
CA ASN A 233 13.98 12.64 5.61
C ASN A 233 14.83 11.64 6.42
N PRO A 234 15.58 12.06 7.47
CA PRO A 234 16.43 11.16 8.25
C PRO A 234 15.65 10.06 8.98
N ASP A 235 14.42 10.33 9.45
CA ASP A 235 13.56 9.29 10.04
C ASP A 235 13.16 8.22 9.01
N ALA A 236 12.98 8.60 7.75
CA ALA A 236 12.73 7.66 6.67
C ALA A 236 13.96 6.81 6.38
N VAL A 237 15.15 7.39 6.38
CA VAL A 237 16.41 6.66 6.13
C VAL A 237 16.71 5.65 7.22
N GLU A 238 16.45 5.97 8.50
CA GLU A 238 16.58 5.02 9.60
C GLU A 238 15.71 3.78 9.38
N LEU A 239 14.43 3.99 9.03
CA LEU A 239 13.50 2.90 8.72
C LEU A 239 13.85 2.18 7.42
N LEU A 240 14.34 2.89 6.41
CA LEU A 240 14.85 2.32 5.15
C LEU A 240 15.97 1.33 5.41
N GLN A 241 16.94 1.71 6.25
CA GLN A 241 18.04 0.83 6.62
C GLN A 241 17.55 -0.44 7.31
N MET A 242 16.70 -0.30 8.33
CA MET A 242 16.09 -1.46 9.01
C MET A 242 15.35 -2.38 8.04
N ASN A 243 14.58 -1.81 7.12
CA ASN A 243 13.79 -2.57 6.16
C ASN A 243 14.65 -3.28 5.13
N VAL A 244 15.64 -2.60 4.56
CA VAL A 244 16.54 -3.18 3.55
C VAL A 244 17.40 -4.28 4.18
N GLU A 245 17.95 -4.08 5.37
CA GLU A 245 18.68 -5.13 6.11
C GLU A 245 17.81 -6.35 6.37
N TYR A 246 16.59 -6.16 6.86
CA TYR A 246 15.64 -7.25 7.11
C TYR A 246 15.25 -7.99 5.82
N LEU A 247 15.00 -7.28 4.73
CA LEU A 247 14.61 -7.89 3.45
C LEU A 247 15.79 -8.62 2.81
N SER A 248 16.98 -8.00 2.81
CA SER A 248 18.21 -8.59 2.28
C SER A 248 18.64 -9.84 3.03
N SER A 249 18.40 -9.92 4.35
CA SER A 249 18.71 -11.11 5.16
C SER A 249 17.90 -12.36 4.76
N LYS A 250 16.88 -12.20 3.94
CA LYS A 250 16.08 -13.30 3.39
C LYS A 250 16.56 -13.77 2.01
N SER A 251 17.51 -13.06 1.43
CA SER A 251 18.13 -13.40 0.16
C SER A 251 19.51 -14.01 0.41
N ASP A 252 19.86 -15.03 -0.35
CA ASP A 252 21.20 -15.60 -0.34
C ASP A 252 22.22 -14.75 -1.13
N ASN A 253 21.78 -13.61 -1.69
CA ASN A 253 22.59 -12.74 -2.53
C ASN A 253 23.36 -11.69 -1.71
N SER A 254 24.61 -11.46 -2.07
CA SER A 254 25.33 -10.24 -1.70
C SER A 254 25.06 -9.15 -2.74
N PHE A 255 24.72 -7.95 -2.29
CA PHE A 255 24.46 -6.81 -3.16
C PHE A 255 25.70 -5.94 -3.24
N THR A 256 26.11 -5.58 -4.47
CA THR A 256 27.25 -4.67 -4.71
C THR A 256 26.95 -3.84 -5.97
N PRO A 257 26.79 -2.53 -5.87
CA PRO A 257 26.84 -1.71 -4.65
C PRO A 257 25.66 -1.92 -3.71
N ALA A 258 25.79 -1.50 -2.44
CA ALA A 258 24.71 -1.49 -1.44
C ALA A 258 24.86 -0.22 -0.60
N THR A 259 24.28 0.90 -1.07
CA THR A 259 24.41 2.19 -0.38
C THR A 259 23.05 2.74 0.04
N ILE A 260 23.02 3.33 1.24
CA ILE A 260 21.84 4.01 1.80
C ILE A 260 22.31 5.42 2.19
N ARG A 261 21.61 6.46 1.72
CA ARG A 261 21.99 7.85 1.92
C ARG A 261 20.86 8.72 2.48
N CYS A 262 21.21 9.68 3.32
CA CYS A 262 20.33 10.76 3.75
C CYS A 262 20.85 12.06 3.14
N SER A 263 20.36 12.41 1.94
CA SER A 263 20.83 13.60 1.21
C SER A 263 19.84 14.00 0.11
N ASP A 264 20.00 15.23 -0.40
CA ASP A 264 19.20 15.69 -1.54
C ASP A 264 19.52 14.85 -2.79
N ALA A 265 18.50 14.30 -3.40
CA ALA A 265 18.61 13.48 -4.61
C ALA A 265 19.28 14.20 -5.78
N ARG A 266 19.11 15.52 -5.89
CA ARG A 266 19.69 16.35 -6.96
C ARG A 266 21.21 16.43 -6.92
N GLU A 267 21.80 16.15 -5.75
CA GLU A 267 23.25 16.16 -5.56
C GLU A 267 23.89 14.81 -5.86
N TRP A 268 23.11 13.75 -6.07
CA TRP A 268 23.63 12.39 -6.24
C TRP A 268 24.50 12.22 -7.48
N ALA A 269 24.19 12.90 -8.58
CA ALA A 269 24.99 12.86 -9.80
C ALA A 269 26.29 13.67 -9.73
N LEU A 270 26.54 14.40 -8.61
CA LEU A 270 27.82 15.04 -8.33
C LEU A 270 28.83 14.06 -7.73
N ASP A 271 28.40 12.88 -7.34
CA ASP A 271 29.24 11.80 -6.81
C ASP A 271 29.61 10.83 -7.94
N ASP A 272 30.88 10.73 -8.26
CA ASP A 272 31.41 9.86 -9.33
C ASP A 272 31.07 8.37 -9.11
N GLU A 273 30.89 7.92 -7.84
CA GLU A 273 30.49 6.55 -7.53
C GLU A 273 29.04 6.25 -7.90
N LEU A 274 28.17 7.27 -7.94
CA LEU A 274 26.77 7.13 -8.28
C LEU A 274 26.48 7.44 -9.75
N THR A 275 27.28 8.30 -10.36
CA THR A 275 27.13 8.66 -11.78
C THR A 275 27.32 7.42 -12.66
N GLU A 276 26.39 7.22 -13.61
CA GLU A 276 26.40 6.10 -14.56
C GLU A 276 26.40 4.69 -13.90
N SER A 277 25.90 4.60 -12.67
CA SER A 277 25.99 3.37 -11.87
C SER A 277 24.76 2.47 -11.94
N CYS A 278 23.56 2.99 -12.30
CA CYS A 278 22.32 2.23 -12.20
C CYS A 278 21.68 1.91 -13.54
N ASP A 279 20.93 0.81 -13.55
CA ASP A 279 20.16 0.32 -14.70
C ASP A 279 18.68 0.74 -14.60
N LEU A 280 18.15 0.85 -13.37
CA LEU A 280 16.79 1.31 -13.05
C LEU A 280 16.86 2.53 -12.14
N LEU A 281 16.27 3.63 -12.58
CA LEU A 281 16.11 4.85 -11.78
C LEU A 281 14.63 5.05 -11.40
N LEU A 282 14.34 5.17 -10.11
CA LEU A 282 13.02 5.47 -9.58
C LEU A 282 12.94 6.92 -9.10
N VAL A 283 11.91 7.65 -9.55
CA VAL A 283 11.71 9.06 -9.17
C VAL A 283 10.33 9.22 -8.54
N ASN A 284 10.26 9.01 -7.23
CA ASN A 284 9.00 9.05 -6.47
C ASN A 284 8.84 10.37 -5.69
N LEU A 285 8.87 11.48 -6.40
CA LEU A 285 8.59 12.83 -5.90
C LEU A 285 7.40 13.42 -6.68
N PRO A 286 6.15 12.98 -6.49
CA PRO A 286 5.05 13.23 -7.42
C PRO A 286 4.73 14.71 -7.71
N HIS A 287 5.12 15.61 -6.82
CA HIS A 287 4.88 17.05 -6.99
C HIS A 287 5.93 17.75 -7.86
N ASP A 288 7.16 17.18 -8.00
CA ASP A 288 8.26 17.81 -8.74
C ASP A 288 9.20 16.79 -9.42
N SER A 289 8.74 15.58 -9.66
CA SER A 289 9.56 14.51 -10.24
C SER A 289 10.15 14.88 -11.59
N ILE A 290 9.39 15.54 -12.44
CA ILE A 290 9.82 15.89 -13.81
C ILE A 290 10.86 17.01 -13.77
N GLY A 291 10.70 17.97 -12.84
CA GLY A 291 11.67 19.04 -12.64
C GLY A 291 13.06 18.55 -12.20
N HIS A 292 13.12 17.42 -11.49
CA HIS A 292 14.39 16.84 -11.01
C HIS A 292 15.07 15.91 -12.04
N LEU A 293 14.44 15.56 -13.17
CA LEU A 293 15.02 14.64 -14.16
C LEU A 293 16.37 15.06 -14.70
N PRO A 294 16.64 16.35 -14.99
CA PRO A 294 17.96 16.75 -15.52
C PRO A 294 19.13 16.38 -14.60
N GLU A 295 18.94 16.47 -13.28
CA GLU A 295 19.97 16.16 -12.29
C GLU A 295 20.06 14.65 -12.03
N LEU A 296 18.99 13.88 -12.28
CA LEU A 296 18.91 12.46 -11.96
C LEU A 296 19.27 11.52 -13.12
N ILE A 297 18.97 11.91 -14.37
CA ILE A 297 19.28 11.09 -15.55
C ILE A 297 20.78 10.71 -15.63
N PRO A 298 21.73 11.55 -15.21
CA PRO A 298 23.15 11.18 -15.20
C PRO A 298 23.49 9.95 -14.34
N LEU A 299 22.64 9.55 -13.40
CA LEU A 299 22.80 8.33 -12.59
C LEU A 299 22.64 7.04 -13.43
N LEU A 300 21.86 7.11 -14.52
CA LEU A 300 21.64 5.97 -15.42
C LEU A 300 22.93 5.60 -16.16
N ARG A 301 23.19 4.31 -16.28
CA ARG A 301 24.34 3.73 -16.99
C ARG A 301 24.35 4.13 -18.46
N LYS A 302 25.56 4.27 -19.02
CA LYS A 302 25.78 4.45 -20.46
C LYS A 302 25.96 3.12 -21.19
N GLY A 303 25.69 3.13 -22.49
CA GLY A 303 25.95 2.03 -23.42
C GLY A 303 24.91 0.90 -23.40
N ASP A 304 24.20 0.74 -22.30
CA ASP A 304 23.15 -0.27 -22.14
C ASP A 304 21.75 0.35 -22.16
N ILE A 305 20.73 -0.46 -22.40
CA ILE A 305 19.34 -0.08 -22.17
C ILE A 305 19.09 0.10 -20.68
N THR A 306 18.43 1.18 -20.31
CA THR A 306 18.08 1.54 -18.92
C THR A 306 16.61 1.88 -18.81
N LEU A 307 16.07 1.84 -17.60
CA LEU A 307 14.70 2.15 -17.30
C LEU A 307 14.62 3.31 -16.31
N LEU A 308 13.94 4.39 -16.70
CA LEU A 308 13.52 5.47 -15.82
C LEU A 308 12.03 5.31 -15.55
N ARG A 309 11.65 5.23 -14.28
CA ARG A 309 10.26 5.15 -13.86
C ARG A 309 9.98 6.16 -12.76
N GLY A 310 8.89 6.93 -12.91
CA GLY A 310 8.54 7.95 -11.93
C GLY A 310 7.05 8.24 -11.88
N TRP A 311 6.66 9.10 -10.94
CA TRP A 311 5.27 9.47 -10.71
C TRP A 311 5.12 10.96 -10.64
N ALA A 312 4.04 11.49 -11.22
CA ALA A 312 3.73 12.90 -11.24
C ALA A 312 2.27 13.17 -10.84
N ILE A 313 2.02 14.33 -10.22
CA ILE A 313 0.70 14.90 -10.04
C ILE A 313 0.56 16.04 -11.04
N THR A 314 -0.38 15.91 -11.97
CA THR A 314 -0.60 16.88 -13.04
C THR A 314 -2.07 17.06 -13.34
N GLU A 315 -2.44 18.12 -14.04
CA GLU A 315 -3.78 18.26 -14.64
C GLU A 315 -3.97 17.17 -15.70
N ARG A 316 -5.18 16.60 -15.82
CA ARG A 316 -5.43 15.49 -16.76
C ARG A 316 -5.24 15.87 -18.21
N ASP A 317 -5.56 17.11 -18.58
CA ASP A 317 -5.39 17.65 -19.92
C ASP A 317 -3.93 18.03 -20.24
N GLU A 318 -3.03 18.01 -19.26
CA GLU A 318 -1.60 18.29 -19.43
C GLU A 318 -0.72 17.05 -19.58
N LEU A 319 -1.28 15.83 -19.55
CA LEU A 319 -0.47 14.60 -19.64
C LEU A 319 0.47 14.56 -20.84
N ASP A 320 0.01 15.01 -22.03
CA ASP A 320 0.84 15.08 -23.23
C ASP A 320 1.93 16.15 -23.10
N SER A 321 1.66 17.27 -22.47
CA SER A 321 2.66 18.32 -22.20
C SER A 321 3.72 17.80 -21.22
N GLN A 322 3.33 17.09 -20.18
CA GLN A 322 4.24 16.47 -19.23
C GLN A 322 5.12 15.41 -19.91
N LYS A 323 4.53 14.61 -20.81
CA LYS A 323 5.28 13.67 -21.63
C LYS A 323 6.36 14.36 -22.46
N GLN A 324 6.04 15.51 -23.04
CA GLN A 324 7.03 16.28 -23.84
C GLN A 324 8.14 16.84 -22.96
N LEU A 325 7.85 17.27 -21.73
CA LEU A 325 8.89 17.72 -20.78
C LEU A 325 9.84 16.58 -20.42
N ILE A 326 9.32 15.36 -20.21
CA ILE A 326 10.15 14.16 -19.95
C ILE A 326 11.02 13.86 -21.17
N ILE A 327 10.47 13.88 -22.39
CA ILE A 327 11.22 13.68 -23.63
C ILE A 327 12.37 14.68 -23.72
N ASN A 328 12.08 15.97 -23.52
CA ASN A 328 13.08 17.03 -23.59
C ASN A 328 14.20 16.83 -22.55
N ALA A 329 13.87 16.45 -21.32
CA ALA A 329 14.86 16.18 -20.26
C ALA A 329 15.80 15.02 -20.65
N VAL A 330 15.24 13.94 -21.22
CA VAL A 330 16.00 12.77 -21.67
C VAL A 330 16.89 13.12 -22.88
N GLU A 331 16.36 13.78 -23.90
CA GLU A 331 17.10 14.16 -25.10
C GLU A 331 18.20 15.17 -24.80
N ASN A 332 17.98 16.12 -23.90
CA ASN A 332 18.99 17.07 -23.45
C ASN A 332 20.19 16.38 -22.76
N SER A 333 19.99 15.17 -22.23
CA SER A 333 21.08 14.34 -21.69
C SER A 333 21.80 13.53 -22.77
N SER A 334 21.54 13.78 -24.04
CA SER A 334 22.01 13.02 -25.22
C SER A 334 21.55 11.56 -25.26
N ALA A 335 20.57 11.18 -24.48
CA ALA A 335 20.02 9.82 -24.48
C ALA A 335 19.02 9.62 -25.62
N THR A 336 18.93 8.40 -26.11
CA THR A 336 17.94 7.98 -27.10
C THR A 336 16.81 7.24 -26.42
N ILE A 337 15.58 7.68 -26.67
CA ILE A 337 14.36 7.04 -26.16
C ILE A 337 13.96 5.89 -27.05
N GLU A 338 13.83 4.68 -26.50
CA GLU A 338 13.24 3.54 -27.18
C GLU A 338 11.71 3.57 -27.09
N SER A 339 11.19 3.80 -25.86
CA SER A 339 9.76 3.97 -25.64
C SER A 339 9.49 4.84 -24.41
N ILE A 340 8.35 5.53 -24.44
CA ILE A 340 7.87 6.34 -23.32
C ILE A 340 6.35 6.22 -23.16
N THR A 341 5.91 5.97 -21.93
CA THR A 341 4.50 6.04 -21.55
C THR A 341 4.33 7.02 -20.39
N ILE A 342 3.17 7.66 -20.32
CA ILE A 342 2.67 8.36 -19.14
C ILE A 342 1.18 8.05 -19.03
N GLU A 343 0.75 7.53 -17.88
CA GLU A 343 -0.62 7.03 -17.70
C GLU A 343 -1.20 7.49 -16.37
N GLU A 344 -2.46 7.91 -16.38
CA GLU A 344 -3.20 8.15 -15.14
C GLU A 344 -3.36 6.84 -14.37
N ILE A 345 -2.95 6.83 -13.11
CA ILE A 345 -3.13 5.70 -12.19
C ILE A 345 -4.39 5.85 -11.36
N LYS A 346 -4.65 7.07 -10.91
CA LYS A 346 -5.85 7.42 -10.11
C LYS A 346 -6.09 8.92 -10.11
N GLY A 347 -7.33 9.31 -9.83
CA GLY A 347 -7.66 10.71 -9.54
C GLY A 347 -6.93 11.21 -8.29
N PHE A 348 -6.47 12.45 -8.33
CA PHE A 348 -5.91 13.17 -7.19
C PHE A 348 -6.86 14.25 -6.68
N SER A 349 -7.46 15.00 -7.58
CA SER A 349 -8.54 15.96 -7.33
C SER A 349 -9.56 15.94 -8.48
N SER A 350 -10.47 16.91 -8.53
CA SER A 350 -11.43 17.03 -9.64
C SER A 350 -10.75 17.18 -11.01
N SER A 351 -9.67 17.95 -11.10
CA SER A 351 -8.92 18.20 -12.33
C SER A 351 -7.60 17.43 -12.41
N LYS A 352 -6.95 17.15 -11.27
CA LYS A 352 -5.62 16.53 -11.22
C LYS A 352 -5.68 15.01 -11.11
N CYS A 353 -4.69 14.36 -11.70
CA CYS A 353 -4.43 12.93 -11.58
C CYS A 353 -3.04 12.65 -10.99
N PHE A 354 -2.91 11.48 -10.41
CA PHE A 354 -1.64 10.86 -10.09
C PHE A 354 -1.28 9.94 -11.26
N ALA A 355 -0.23 10.27 -11.98
CA ALA A 355 0.24 9.57 -13.15
C ALA A 355 1.56 8.86 -12.90
N CYS A 356 1.81 7.77 -13.63
CA CYS A 356 3.09 7.08 -13.70
C CYS A 356 3.68 7.28 -15.09
N PHE A 357 4.96 7.61 -15.16
CA PHE A 357 5.70 7.57 -16.42
C PHE A 357 6.77 6.49 -16.39
N GLU A 358 7.03 5.93 -17.58
CA GLU A 358 8.05 4.91 -17.78
C GLU A 358 8.77 5.21 -19.10
N VAL A 359 10.12 5.27 -19.05
CA VAL A 359 10.98 5.58 -20.20
C VAL A 359 12.07 4.53 -20.32
N TRP A 360 12.08 3.82 -21.43
CA TRP A 360 13.17 2.96 -21.84
C TRP A 360 14.11 3.77 -22.70
N LEU A 361 15.37 3.86 -22.28
CA LEU A 361 16.32 4.75 -22.93
C LEU A 361 17.75 4.17 -22.91
N THR A 362 18.59 4.67 -23.81
CA THR A 362 20.02 4.35 -23.87
C THR A 362 20.80 5.66 -23.90
N ARG A 363 21.75 5.82 -22.97
CA ARG A 363 22.70 6.92 -22.97
C ARG A 363 23.95 6.53 -23.77
N PRO A 364 24.49 7.41 -24.67
CA PRO A 364 25.70 7.10 -25.43
C PRO A 364 26.92 6.98 -24.49
N ILE A 365 27.89 6.18 -24.91
CA ILE A 365 29.22 6.02 -24.23
C ILE A 365 30.04 7.31 -24.38
#